data_fe0f4ab1e97fd9a792d31461cfe21917
#
_entry.id   fe0f4ab1e97fd9a792d31461cfe21917
#
_cell.length_a   1.000
_cell.length_b   1.000
_cell.length_c   1.000
_cell.angle_alpha   90.00
_cell.angle_beta   90.00
_cell.angle_gamma   90.00
#
_symmetry.space_group_name_H-M   'P 1'
#
loop_
_entity.id
_entity.type
_entity.pdbx_description
1 polymer ?
#
loop_
_entity_poly.entity_id
_entity_poly.type
_entity_poly.pdbx_seq_one_letter_code
_entity_poly.pdbx_strand_id
1 'polypeptide(L)'
;MERIASFTVDHNKLVPGLYYSRRDGSVVTFDLRFKKPNTGDLLSNAEMHSAEHLIATLLRNSRAKEAVVYFGPMGCQTGFYFLFDSALLSVADAVELLKEVFTAAARYDGEMPGASAVECGNYINLDVELGKAVCTFYAALIRDWTEDKLAY
;
A
#
# COMPACT_ATOMS: atom_id res chain seq x y z
N MET A 1 -0.56 12.43 -27.20
CA MET A 1 0.06 11.85 -25.97
C MET A 1 -0.65 10.53 -25.69
N GLU A 2 0.08 9.44 -25.54
CA GLU A 2 -0.51 8.13 -25.23
C GLU A 2 -1.02 8.07 -23.79
N ARG A 3 -2.08 7.28 -23.55
CA ARG A 3 -2.62 7.07 -22.20
C ARG A 3 -1.69 6.16 -21.42
N ILE A 4 -1.37 6.52 -20.21
CA ILE A 4 -0.59 5.67 -19.30
C ILE A 4 -1.45 4.54 -18.72
N ALA A 5 -0.82 3.45 -18.30
CA ALA A 5 -1.51 2.23 -17.83
C ALA A 5 -2.56 2.51 -16.73
N SER A 6 -2.25 3.37 -15.76
CA SER A 6 -3.18 3.72 -14.68
C SER A 6 -4.46 4.43 -15.16
N PHE A 7 -4.47 5.02 -16.36
CA PHE A 7 -5.65 5.67 -16.94
C PHE A 7 -6.49 4.73 -17.82
N THR A 8 -6.05 3.49 -18.01
CA THR A 8 -6.80 2.48 -18.78
C THR A 8 -7.75 1.66 -17.92
N VAL A 9 -7.58 1.68 -16.60
CA VAL A 9 -8.48 1.02 -15.64
C VAL A 9 -9.78 1.80 -15.53
N ASP A 10 -10.92 1.12 -15.59
CA ASP A 10 -12.23 1.75 -15.39
C ASP A 10 -12.50 2.03 -13.91
N HIS A 11 -12.19 3.24 -13.48
CA HIS A 11 -12.35 3.68 -12.09
C HIS A 11 -13.82 3.72 -11.62
N ASN A 12 -14.80 3.66 -12.51
CA ASN A 12 -16.22 3.55 -12.11
C ASN A 12 -16.57 2.15 -11.59
N LYS A 13 -15.84 1.14 -12.05
CA LYS A 13 -16.04 -0.26 -11.64
C LYS A 13 -15.09 -0.71 -10.54
N LEU A 14 -13.99 0.01 -10.35
CA LEU A 14 -12.95 -0.34 -9.38
C LEU A 14 -13.50 -0.25 -7.95
N VAL A 15 -13.31 -1.32 -7.18
CA VAL A 15 -13.71 -1.43 -5.77
C VAL A 15 -12.49 -1.63 -4.88
N PRO A 16 -12.59 -1.39 -3.56
CA PRO A 16 -11.51 -1.71 -2.63
C PRO A 16 -11.03 -3.16 -2.79
N GLY A 17 -9.71 -3.35 -2.79
CA GLY A 17 -9.08 -4.64 -3.02
C GLY A 17 -7.59 -4.52 -3.31
N LEU A 18 -6.99 -5.62 -3.74
CA LEU A 18 -5.59 -5.73 -4.14
C LEU A 18 -5.51 -6.19 -5.60
N TYR A 19 -4.83 -5.43 -6.46
CA TYR A 19 -4.80 -5.69 -7.88
C TYR A 19 -3.38 -5.66 -8.45
N TYR A 20 -3.14 -6.50 -9.46
CA TYR A 20 -1.96 -6.43 -10.30
C TYR A 20 -2.14 -5.29 -11.31
N SER A 21 -1.40 -4.20 -11.13
CA SER A 21 -1.54 -3.04 -12.00
C SER A 21 -0.75 -3.19 -13.30
N ARG A 22 0.57 -3.39 -13.18
CA ARG A 22 1.45 -3.52 -14.35
C ARG A 22 2.81 -4.10 -13.97
N ARG A 23 3.60 -4.36 -15.02
CA ARG A 23 5.00 -4.77 -14.90
C ARG A 23 5.88 -3.89 -15.78
N ASP A 24 6.97 -3.39 -15.22
CA ASP A 24 8.00 -2.63 -15.89
C ASP A 24 9.35 -3.35 -15.70
N GLY A 25 9.82 -4.09 -16.72
CA GLY A 25 10.97 -4.99 -16.60
C GLY A 25 10.70 -6.11 -15.59
N SER A 26 11.51 -6.21 -14.52
CA SER A 26 11.29 -7.12 -13.39
C SER A 26 10.38 -6.52 -12.30
N VAL A 27 10.15 -5.21 -12.32
CA VAL A 27 9.35 -4.53 -11.29
C VAL A 27 7.86 -4.69 -11.55
N VAL A 28 7.16 -5.26 -10.58
CA VAL A 28 5.70 -5.37 -10.56
C VAL A 28 5.12 -4.28 -9.67
N THR A 29 4.04 -3.65 -10.12
CA THR A 29 3.26 -2.69 -9.35
C THR A 29 1.93 -3.30 -8.95
N PHE A 30 1.66 -3.35 -7.65
CA PHE A 30 0.35 -3.64 -7.10
C PHE A 30 -0.41 -2.34 -6.81
N ASP A 31 -1.70 -2.34 -7.12
CA ASP A 31 -2.67 -1.32 -6.72
C ASP A 31 -3.38 -1.80 -5.45
N LEU A 32 -3.10 -1.13 -4.34
CA LEU A 32 -3.75 -1.35 -3.06
C LEU A 32 -4.90 -0.35 -2.93
N ARG A 33 -6.11 -0.76 -3.34
CA ARG A 33 -7.27 0.13 -3.33
C ARG A 33 -8.01 0.06 -2.00
N PHE A 34 -8.03 1.18 -1.28
CA PHE A 34 -8.67 1.32 0.04
C PHE A 34 -10.08 1.88 -0.03
N LYS A 35 -10.30 2.80 -0.96
CA LYS A 35 -11.56 3.53 -1.13
C LYS A 35 -12.11 3.32 -2.53
N LYS A 36 -13.43 3.27 -2.64
CA LYS A 36 -14.08 3.27 -3.96
C LYS A 36 -13.85 4.62 -4.64
N PRO A 37 -13.29 4.66 -5.86
CA PRO A 37 -13.04 5.90 -6.56
C PRO A 37 -14.32 6.71 -6.82
N ASN A 38 -14.18 8.03 -6.87
CA ASN A 38 -15.23 8.98 -7.26
C ASN A 38 -16.48 9.00 -6.35
N THR A 39 -16.35 8.59 -5.09
CA THR A 39 -17.46 8.64 -4.11
C THR A 39 -17.34 9.80 -3.12
N GLY A 40 -16.21 10.50 -3.10
CA GLY A 40 -15.91 11.52 -2.09
C GLY A 40 -15.43 10.97 -0.75
N ASP A 41 -15.49 9.64 -0.52
CA ASP A 41 -14.88 9.00 0.64
C ASP A 41 -13.39 8.76 0.36
N LEU A 42 -12.54 9.62 0.91
CA LEU A 42 -11.10 9.64 0.68
C LEU A 42 -10.33 9.44 1.98
N LEU A 43 -9.13 8.90 1.86
CA LEU A 43 -8.15 8.94 2.97
C LEU A 43 -7.67 10.37 3.15
N SER A 44 -7.60 10.86 4.38
CA SER A 44 -6.95 12.13 4.68
C SER A 44 -5.43 12.04 4.45
N ASN A 45 -4.78 13.19 4.31
CA ASN A 45 -3.32 13.22 4.19
C ASN A 45 -2.63 12.57 5.40
N ALA A 46 -3.11 12.85 6.63
CA ALA A 46 -2.56 12.28 7.84
C ALA A 46 -2.72 10.74 7.91
N GLU A 47 -3.88 10.21 7.48
CA GLU A 47 -4.11 8.76 7.39
C GLU A 47 -3.15 8.11 6.39
N MET A 48 -3.02 8.69 5.19
CA MET A 48 -2.11 8.16 4.16
C MET A 48 -0.66 8.21 4.60
N HIS A 49 -0.20 9.35 5.10
CA HIS A 49 1.17 9.56 5.53
C HIS A 49 1.55 8.63 6.68
N SER A 50 0.64 8.45 7.65
CA SER A 50 0.86 7.58 8.80
C SER A 50 0.90 6.09 8.40
N ALA A 51 -0.02 5.65 7.52
CA ALA A 51 -0.01 4.29 6.99
C ALA A 51 1.24 4.04 6.12
N GLU A 52 1.66 5.02 5.31
CA GLU A 52 2.89 4.93 4.51
C GLU A 52 4.12 4.67 5.39
N HIS A 53 4.34 5.46 6.45
CA HIS A 53 5.48 5.30 7.34
C HIS A 53 5.49 3.92 8.02
N LEU A 54 4.35 3.44 8.51
CA LEU A 54 4.25 2.10 9.12
C LEU A 54 4.57 1.00 8.10
N ILE A 55 3.89 1.00 6.96
CA ILE A 55 4.00 -0.08 5.97
C ILE A 55 5.37 -0.06 5.29
N ALA A 56 5.87 1.12 4.87
CA ALA A 56 7.19 1.22 4.24
C ALA A 56 8.30 0.72 5.19
N THR A 57 8.21 1.07 6.47
CA THR A 57 9.18 0.61 7.46
C THR A 57 9.12 -0.91 7.66
N LEU A 58 7.91 -1.47 7.80
CA LEU A 58 7.73 -2.92 7.98
C LEU A 58 8.15 -3.70 6.74
N LEU A 59 7.83 -3.23 5.53
CA LEU A 59 8.30 -3.85 4.28
C LEU A 59 9.82 -3.89 4.20
N ARG A 60 10.49 -2.77 4.50
CA ARG A 60 11.94 -2.65 4.48
C ARG A 60 12.65 -3.42 5.60
N ASN A 61 11.93 -3.89 6.60
CA ASN A 61 12.42 -4.76 7.68
C ASN A 61 11.87 -6.19 7.58
N SER A 62 11.16 -6.53 6.49
CA SER A 62 10.57 -7.86 6.29
C SER A 62 11.57 -8.88 5.76
N ARG A 63 11.11 -10.15 5.70
CA ARG A 63 11.83 -11.26 5.05
C ARG A 63 12.16 -11.03 3.57
N ALA A 64 11.46 -10.11 2.91
CA ALA A 64 11.61 -9.81 1.49
C ALA A 64 12.15 -8.38 1.23
N LYS A 65 12.84 -7.78 2.18
CA LYS A 65 13.32 -6.38 2.12
C LYS A 65 14.12 -6.06 0.83
N GLU A 66 14.87 -7.02 0.31
CA GLU A 66 15.70 -6.85 -0.89
C GLU A 66 14.84 -6.74 -2.18
N ALA A 67 13.63 -7.27 -2.16
CA ALA A 67 12.69 -7.18 -3.26
C ALA A 67 11.86 -5.89 -3.24
N VAL A 68 11.82 -5.18 -2.12
CA VAL A 68 10.99 -3.97 -1.96
C VAL A 68 11.60 -2.80 -2.74
N VAL A 69 10.87 -2.30 -3.73
CA VAL A 69 11.27 -1.13 -4.53
C VAL A 69 10.67 0.15 -3.94
N TYR A 70 9.34 0.19 -3.76
CA TYR A 70 8.64 1.36 -3.27
C TYR A 70 7.27 1.03 -2.68
N PHE A 71 6.87 1.78 -1.68
CA PHE A 71 5.49 1.84 -1.17
C PHE A 71 5.11 3.29 -0.95
N GLY A 72 3.97 3.73 -1.47
CA GLY A 72 3.54 5.10 -1.28
C GLY A 72 2.11 5.38 -1.75
N PRO A 73 1.51 6.50 -1.30
CA PRO A 73 0.12 6.82 -1.55
C PRO A 73 -0.12 7.29 -2.98
N MET A 74 -1.35 7.08 -3.44
CA MET A 74 -1.84 7.65 -4.69
C MET A 74 -2.32 9.09 -4.46
N GLY A 75 -2.02 9.99 -5.40
CA GLY A 75 -2.47 11.38 -5.33
C GLY A 75 -3.99 11.56 -5.31
N CYS A 76 -4.77 10.56 -5.74
CA CYS A 76 -6.24 10.56 -5.68
C CYS A 76 -6.80 10.21 -4.29
N GLN A 77 -5.96 9.90 -3.31
CA GLN A 77 -6.34 9.60 -1.92
C GLN A 77 -7.23 8.35 -1.75
N THR A 78 -7.21 7.44 -2.73
CA THR A 78 -8.05 6.22 -2.66
C THR A 78 -7.25 4.94 -2.43
N GLY A 79 -5.91 5.01 -2.35
CA GLY A 79 -5.07 3.84 -2.10
C GLY A 79 -3.58 4.12 -2.19
N PHE A 80 -2.83 3.03 -2.31
CA PHE A 80 -1.37 3.03 -2.36
C PHE A 80 -0.86 2.17 -3.51
N TYR A 81 0.39 2.40 -3.91
CA TYR A 81 1.13 1.50 -4.77
C TYR A 81 2.21 0.77 -3.98
N PHE A 82 2.34 -0.52 -4.24
CA PHE A 82 3.48 -1.33 -3.81
C PHE A 82 4.23 -1.83 -5.04
N LEU A 83 5.51 -1.51 -5.12
CA LEU A 83 6.41 -1.93 -6.19
C LEU A 83 7.45 -2.89 -5.63
N PHE A 84 7.63 -4.03 -6.30
CA PHE A 84 8.61 -5.02 -5.91
C PHE A 84 9.30 -5.66 -7.13
N ASP A 85 10.51 -6.16 -6.92
CA ASP A 85 11.26 -6.90 -7.93
C ASP A 85 10.79 -8.36 -7.98
N SER A 86 10.13 -8.73 -9.06
CA SER A 86 9.60 -10.09 -9.26
C SER A 86 10.68 -11.14 -9.55
N ALA A 87 11.93 -10.73 -9.74
CA ALA A 87 13.07 -11.65 -9.78
C ALA A 87 13.45 -12.18 -8.38
N LEU A 88 13.09 -11.43 -7.32
CA LEU A 88 13.42 -11.75 -5.93
C LEU A 88 12.21 -12.21 -5.10
N LEU A 89 11.00 -11.86 -5.53
CA LEU A 89 9.76 -12.16 -4.81
C LEU A 89 8.66 -12.53 -5.83
N SER A 90 8.07 -13.70 -5.70
CA SER A 90 6.96 -14.11 -6.56
C SER A 90 5.71 -13.26 -6.30
N VAL A 91 4.80 -13.20 -7.27
CA VAL A 91 3.51 -12.48 -7.13
C VAL A 91 2.69 -13.05 -5.98
N ALA A 92 2.61 -14.38 -5.86
CA ALA A 92 1.90 -15.06 -4.76
C ALA A 92 2.52 -14.70 -3.39
N ASP A 93 3.85 -14.74 -3.28
CA ASP A 93 4.56 -14.37 -2.04
C ASP A 93 4.41 -12.89 -1.71
N ALA A 94 4.30 -12.01 -2.70
CA ALA A 94 4.03 -10.59 -2.49
C ALA A 94 2.64 -10.34 -1.88
N VAL A 95 1.63 -11.11 -2.28
CA VAL A 95 0.30 -11.09 -1.65
C VAL A 95 0.39 -11.51 -0.19
N GLU A 96 1.07 -12.62 0.11
CA GLU A 96 1.24 -13.09 1.49
C GLU A 96 2.06 -12.10 2.34
N LEU A 97 3.12 -11.52 1.78
CA LEU A 97 3.90 -10.48 2.43
C LEU A 97 3.04 -9.28 2.84
N LEU A 98 2.16 -8.81 1.98
CA LEU A 98 1.26 -7.70 2.30
C LEU A 98 0.30 -8.06 3.44
N LYS A 99 -0.25 -9.28 3.47
CA LYS A 99 -1.08 -9.75 4.60
C LYS A 99 -0.31 -9.74 5.92
N GLU A 100 0.94 -10.25 5.91
CA GLU A 100 1.83 -10.25 7.07
C GLU A 100 2.09 -8.82 7.57
N VAL A 101 2.49 -7.93 6.66
CA VAL A 101 2.89 -6.55 6.98
C VAL A 101 1.69 -5.72 7.46
N PHE A 102 0.54 -5.79 6.81
CA PHE A 102 -0.66 -5.07 7.25
C PHE A 102 -1.19 -5.60 8.59
N THR A 103 -1.10 -6.90 8.83
CA THR A 103 -1.45 -7.50 10.13
C THR A 103 -0.49 -7.03 11.23
N ALA A 104 0.81 -6.96 10.94
CA ALA A 104 1.80 -6.44 11.87
C ALA A 104 1.57 -4.95 12.16
N ALA A 105 1.27 -4.14 11.14
CA ALA A 105 0.96 -2.73 11.30
C ALA A 105 -0.29 -2.49 12.16
N ALA A 106 -1.34 -3.29 11.97
CA ALA A 106 -2.57 -3.23 12.78
C ALA A 106 -2.31 -3.48 14.28
N ARG A 107 -1.28 -4.26 14.61
CA ARG A 107 -0.88 -4.61 15.98
C ARG A 107 0.34 -3.85 16.48
N TYR A 108 0.79 -2.87 15.71
CA TYR A 108 1.99 -2.12 16.04
C TYR A 108 1.83 -1.39 17.38
N ASP A 109 2.80 -1.52 18.28
CA ASP A 109 2.79 -0.96 19.63
C ASP A 109 3.98 -0.03 19.91
N GLY A 110 4.81 0.23 18.90
CA GLY A 110 5.97 1.12 18.99
C GLY A 110 5.63 2.59 18.71
N GLU A 111 6.66 3.41 18.77
CA GLU A 111 6.58 4.81 18.34
C GLU A 111 6.45 4.89 16.81
N MET A 112 5.84 5.99 16.32
CA MET A 112 5.71 6.21 14.88
C MET A 112 7.10 6.30 14.22
N PRO A 113 7.42 5.43 13.25
CA PRO A 113 8.69 5.48 12.55
C PRO A 113 8.88 6.80 11.79
N GLY A 114 10.07 7.40 11.90
CA GLY A 114 10.40 8.62 11.15
C GLY A 114 9.65 9.87 11.59
N ALA A 115 9.11 9.91 12.81
CA ALA A 115 8.30 11.03 13.32
C ALA A 115 9.15 12.15 13.92
N SER A 116 10.18 12.58 13.21
CA SER A 116 11.01 13.71 13.62
C SER A 116 11.30 14.67 12.47
N ALA A 117 11.63 15.90 12.78
CA ALA A 117 11.95 16.92 11.78
C ALA A 117 13.20 16.58 10.94
N VAL A 118 14.07 15.72 11.43
CA VAL A 118 15.26 15.25 10.71
C VAL A 118 14.91 14.17 9.69
N GLU A 119 13.91 13.34 9.99
CA GLU A 119 13.56 12.15 9.22
C GLU A 119 12.44 12.38 8.21
N CYS A 120 11.55 13.33 8.47
CA CYS A 120 10.36 13.55 7.63
C CYS A 120 10.09 15.04 7.43
N GLY A 121 9.75 15.41 6.19
CA GLY A 121 9.45 16.79 5.81
C GLY A 121 8.12 17.34 6.37
N ASN A 122 7.25 16.49 6.89
CA ASN A 122 5.98 16.87 7.51
C ASN A 122 5.60 15.92 8.66
N TYR A 123 6.52 15.69 9.58
CA TYR A 123 6.32 14.73 10.68
C TYR A 123 5.15 15.10 11.62
N ILE A 124 4.74 16.37 11.63
CA ILE A 124 3.70 16.89 12.55
C ILE A 124 2.33 16.23 12.31
N ASN A 125 2.02 15.80 11.09
CA ASN A 125 0.76 15.14 10.79
C ASN A 125 0.78 13.61 10.93
N LEU A 126 1.91 13.04 11.34
CA LEU A 126 2.02 11.62 11.62
C LEU A 126 1.33 11.26 12.93
N ASP A 127 0.50 10.21 12.89
CA ASP A 127 -0.23 9.68 14.02
C ASP A 127 -0.28 8.15 13.93
N VAL A 128 0.29 7.47 14.92
CA VAL A 128 0.38 6.01 14.92
C VAL A 128 -1.00 5.35 14.96
N GLU A 129 -1.96 5.91 15.67
CA GLU A 129 -3.32 5.33 15.79
C GLU A 129 -4.11 5.49 14.48
N LEU A 130 -3.95 6.62 13.77
CA LEU A 130 -4.50 6.77 12.42
C LEU A 130 -3.92 5.75 11.45
N GLY A 131 -2.61 5.59 11.45
CA GLY A 131 -1.93 4.61 10.61
C GLY A 131 -2.37 3.17 10.90
N LYS A 132 -2.49 2.81 12.19
CA LYS A 132 -2.99 1.49 12.62
C LYS A 132 -4.43 1.25 12.19
N ALA A 133 -5.30 2.24 12.31
CA ALA A 133 -6.70 2.11 11.91
C ALA A 133 -6.84 1.84 10.40
N VAL A 134 -6.10 2.58 9.57
CA VAL A 134 -6.03 2.37 8.11
C VAL A 134 -5.51 0.97 7.78
N CYS A 135 -4.44 0.53 8.46
CA CYS A 135 -3.85 -0.79 8.24
C CYS A 135 -4.76 -1.92 8.72
N THR A 136 -5.49 -1.74 9.82
CA THR A 136 -6.47 -2.71 10.34
C THR A 136 -7.59 -2.95 9.34
N PHE A 137 -8.13 -1.89 8.76
CA PHE A 137 -9.14 -1.99 7.70
C PHE A 137 -8.63 -2.82 6.52
N TYR A 138 -7.43 -2.49 6.03
CA TYR A 138 -6.90 -3.17 4.85
C TYR A 138 -6.47 -4.61 5.11
N ALA A 139 -5.90 -4.90 6.28
CA ALA A 139 -5.60 -6.26 6.70
C ALA A 139 -6.83 -7.17 6.69
N ALA A 140 -7.97 -6.65 7.16
CA ALA A 140 -9.25 -7.38 7.11
C ALA A 140 -9.74 -7.58 5.67
N LEU A 141 -9.61 -6.55 4.82
CA LEU A 141 -10.03 -6.59 3.43
C LEU A 141 -9.29 -7.66 2.62
N ILE A 142 -7.97 -7.77 2.78
CA ILE A 142 -7.14 -8.69 1.99
C ILE A 142 -6.89 -10.04 2.65
N ARG A 143 -7.47 -10.32 3.80
CA ARG A 143 -7.23 -11.55 4.59
C ARG A 143 -7.30 -12.81 3.74
N ASP A 144 -8.36 -12.93 2.93
CA ASP A 144 -8.63 -14.09 2.07
C ASP A 144 -8.32 -13.81 0.59
N TRP A 145 -7.46 -12.80 0.33
CA TRP A 145 -7.03 -12.47 -1.02
C TRP A 145 -5.98 -13.46 -1.50
N THR A 146 -6.07 -13.85 -2.75
CA THR A 146 -5.18 -14.82 -3.40
C THR A 146 -4.77 -14.29 -4.77
N GLU A 147 -3.73 -14.85 -5.35
CA GLU A 147 -3.18 -14.42 -6.64
C GLU A 147 -4.22 -14.41 -7.77
N ASP A 148 -5.16 -15.35 -7.77
CA ASP A 148 -6.24 -15.45 -8.75
C ASP A 148 -7.25 -14.27 -8.71
N LYS A 149 -7.25 -13.49 -7.62
CA LYS A 149 -8.12 -12.31 -7.43
C LYS A 149 -7.46 -10.99 -7.82
N LEU A 150 -6.23 -11.02 -8.35
CA LEU A 150 -5.47 -9.80 -8.64
C LEU A 150 -5.89 -9.08 -9.94
N ALA A 151 -6.75 -9.64 -10.77
CA ALA A 151 -7.25 -8.96 -11.96
C ALA A 151 -8.26 -7.86 -11.62
N TYR A 152 -8.18 -6.72 -12.34
CA TYR A 152 -9.17 -5.64 -12.23
C TYR A 152 -10.56 -6.08 -12.64
#